data_6579ff7b4d39512c7f389a6a6b65b1b1
#
_entry.id   6579ff7b4d39512c7f389a6a6b65b1b1
#
_cell.length_a   1.000
_cell.length_b   1.000
_cell.length_c   1.000
_cell.angle_alpha   90.00
_cell.angle_beta   90.00
_cell.angle_gamma   90.00
#
_symmetry.space_group_name_H-M   'P 1'
#
loop_
_entity.id
_entity.type
_entity.pdbx_description
1 polymer ?
#
loop_
_entity_poly.entity_id
_entity_poly.type
_entity_poly.pdbx_seq_one_letter_code
_entity_poly.pdbx_strand_id
1 'polypeptide(L)'
;SLISTIAILGLIGMVVGVAVQAATEGSVTATVTVQSISLTVTDGTVAYGVLVVNTSTSTLGLTPVDTQTATNNGNVTENFNIRGTNSANWTLQAAAGNEQYVHKFSTNGGASYTPLTLVNQTLATGKAPLGTQSFDLQITTPTVTTFFTQQSVNVTVQATQ
;
A
#
# COMPACT_ATOMS: atom_id res chain seq x y z
N SER A 1 -96.12 -42.22 37.17
CA SER A 1 -94.72 -42.01 37.57
C SER A 1 -93.89 -41.87 36.31
N LEU A 2 -93.42 -40.65 36.03
CA LEU A 2 -92.49 -40.39 34.90
C LEU A 2 -91.09 -40.43 35.46
N ILE A 3 -90.29 -41.30 34.85
CA ILE A 3 -88.83 -41.31 35.09
C ILE A 3 -88.20 -40.58 33.94
N SER A 4 -87.61 -39.44 34.28
CA SER A 4 -86.87 -38.63 33.26
C SER A 4 -85.44 -39.08 33.23
N THR A 5 -85.02 -39.58 32.04
CA THR A 5 -83.64 -40.00 31.76
C THR A 5 -82.86 -38.81 31.25
N ILE A 6 -81.93 -38.33 31.99
CA ILE A 6 -80.99 -37.29 31.52
C ILE A 6 -79.83 -37.97 30.76
N ALA A 7 -79.72 -37.71 29.47
CA ALA A 7 -78.59 -38.11 28.69
C ALA A 7 -77.44 -37.03 28.86
N ILE A 8 -76.37 -37.44 29.44
CA ILE A 8 -75.13 -36.60 29.54
C ILE A 8 -74.31 -36.82 28.26
N LEU A 9 -74.33 -35.83 27.39
CA LEU A 9 -73.53 -35.85 26.19
C LEU A 9 -72.10 -35.42 26.55
N GLY A 10 -71.22 -36.40 26.70
CA GLY A 10 -69.79 -36.13 26.96
C GLY A 10 -69.13 -35.58 25.71
N LEU A 11 -68.76 -34.29 25.74
CA LEU A 11 -67.94 -33.62 24.75
C LEU A 11 -66.48 -34.03 24.94
N ILE A 12 -66.01 -34.99 24.10
CA ILE A 12 -64.60 -35.36 24.06
C ILE A 12 -63.88 -34.25 23.29
N GLY A 13 -63.25 -33.34 24.03
CA GLY A 13 -62.35 -32.32 23.46
C GLY A 13 -61.08 -33.00 22.95
N MET A 14 -60.98 -33.07 21.62
CA MET A 14 -59.77 -33.53 20.93
C MET A 14 -58.70 -32.40 21.04
N VAL A 15 -57.80 -32.53 22.02
CA VAL A 15 -56.61 -31.64 22.08
C VAL A 15 -55.68 -32.08 20.96
N VAL A 16 -55.70 -31.33 19.84
CA VAL A 16 -54.68 -31.45 18.83
C VAL A 16 -53.39 -30.82 19.41
N GLY A 17 -52.53 -31.66 19.95
CA GLY A 17 -51.19 -31.26 20.37
C GLY A 17 -50.38 -30.87 19.14
N VAL A 18 -50.13 -29.56 18.98
CA VAL A 18 -49.14 -29.09 18.00
C VAL A 18 -47.78 -29.52 18.55
N ALA A 19 -47.19 -30.51 17.93
CA ALA A 19 -45.82 -30.90 18.22
C ALA A 19 -44.91 -29.73 17.79
N VAL A 20 -44.46 -28.95 18.74
CA VAL A 20 -43.40 -27.96 18.52
C VAL A 20 -42.10 -28.75 18.33
N GLN A 21 -41.68 -28.92 17.09
CA GLN A 21 -40.35 -29.47 16.83
C GLN A 21 -39.31 -28.43 17.25
N ALA A 22 -38.62 -28.74 18.33
CA ALA A 22 -37.43 -27.98 18.69
C ALA A 22 -36.38 -28.18 17.59
N ALA A 23 -35.82 -27.10 17.07
CA ALA A 23 -34.70 -27.21 16.15
C ALA A 23 -33.56 -27.94 16.86
N THR A 24 -33.14 -29.06 16.34
CA THR A 24 -32.08 -29.91 16.91
C THR A 24 -30.70 -29.48 16.43
N GLU A 25 -30.64 -28.55 15.49
CA GLU A 25 -29.38 -28.03 14.94
C GLU A 25 -29.35 -26.52 15.01
N GLY A 26 -28.21 -26.01 15.41
CA GLY A 26 -27.85 -24.58 15.37
C GLY A 26 -26.64 -24.39 14.45
N SER A 27 -26.61 -23.33 13.66
CA SER A 27 -25.46 -22.98 12.83
C SER A 27 -24.74 -21.77 13.39
N VAL A 28 -23.42 -21.80 13.32
CA VAL A 28 -22.55 -20.64 13.59
C VAL A 28 -21.88 -20.25 12.28
N THR A 29 -22.06 -19.01 11.87
CA THR A 29 -21.34 -18.45 10.72
C THR A 29 -19.96 -17.99 11.18
N ALA A 30 -18.89 -18.58 10.65
CA ALA A 30 -17.52 -18.15 10.86
C ALA A 30 -17.02 -17.45 9.60
N THR A 31 -16.41 -16.26 9.76
CA THR A 31 -15.81 -15.51 8.67
C THR A 31 -14.34 -15.28 8.97
N VAL A 32 -13.50 -15.31 7.94
CA VAL A 32 -12.07 -14.97 8.02
C VAL A 32 -11.69 -14.17 6.77
N THR A 33 -10.87 -13.14 6.96
CA THR A 33 -10.25 -12.39 5.86
C THR A 33 -8.74 -12.55 5.99
N VAL A 34 -8.10 -13.04 4.94
CA VAL A 34 -6.64 -13.15 4.89
C VAL A 34 -6.04 -11.77 4.64
N GLN A 35 -5.04 -11.43 5.43
CA GLN A 35 -4.28 -10.19 5.29
C GLN A 35 -3.45 -10.21 4.00
N SER A 36 -3.48 -9.10 3.26
CA SER A 36 -2.68 -8.87 2.06
C SER A 36 -1.95 -7.55 2.18
N ILE A 37 -0.64 -7.57 2.00
CA ILE A 37 0.22 -6.39 1.87
C ILE A 37 0.57 -6.29 0.39
N SER A 38 0.29 -5.13 -0.23
CA SER A 38 0.50 -4.93 -1.67
C SER A 38 0.66 -3.45 -1.99
N LEU A 39 1.65 -3.13 -2.81
CA LEU A 39 1.99 -1.77 -3.19
C LEU A 39 2.23 -1.66 -4.69
N THR A 40 1.76 -0.58 -5.29
CA THR A 40 2.18 -0.16 -6.64
C THR A 40 2.77 1.24 -6.59
N VAL A 41 3.68 1.53 -7.52
CA VAL A 41 4.17 2.88 -7.80
C VAL A 41 3.77 3.24 -9.23
N THR A 42 3.05 4.33 -9.38
CA THR A 42 2.68 4.93 -10.66
C THR A 42 3.56 6.16 -10.86
N ASP A 43 4.09 6.37 -11.92
CA ASP A 43 4.39 5.83 -13.22
C ASP A 43 5.49 4.72 -13.17
N GLY A 44 6.38 4.72 -12.18
CA GLY A 44 7.41 3.71 -12.00
C GLY A 44 8.67 3.93 -12.83
N THR A 45 8.74 4.99 -13.63
CA THR A 45 9.92 5.36 -14.43
C THR A 45 10.18 6.86 -14.32
N VAL A 46 11.44 7.25 -14.33
CA VAL A 46 11.88 8.66 -14.39
C VAL A 46 13.02 8.80 -15.37
N ALA A 47 12.87 9.65 -16.38
CA ALA A 47 13.89 9.94 -17.37
C ALA A 47 14.45 11.36 -17.15
N TYR A 48 15.57 11.46 -16.46
CA TYR A 48 16.24 12.75 -16.23
C TYR A 48 16.93 13.35 -17.46
N GLY A 49 17.05 12.59 -18.54
CA GLY A 49 17.72 13.05 -19.77
C GLY A 49 19.24 13.09 -19.63
N VAL A 50 19.86 13.96 -20.44
CA VAL A 50 21.30 14.17 -20.45
C VAL A 50 21.66 15.32 -19.51
N LEU A 51 22.50 15.02 -18.52
CA LEU A 51 22.96 15.98 -17.54
C LEU A 51 24.48 16.11 -17.60
N VAL A 52 24.99 17.32 -17.41
CA VAL A 52 26.43 17.53 -17.21
C VAL A 52 26.81 17.14 -15.77
N VAL A 53 28.12 16.95 -15.54
CA VAL A 53 28.64 16.66 -14.20
C VAL A 53 28.30 17.78 -13.21
N ASN A 54 28.16 17.42 -11.94
CA ASN A 54 27.84 18.33 -10.83
C ASN A 54 26.55 19.15 -11.04
N THR A 55 25.54 18.53 -11.66
CA THR A 55 24.25 19.18 -11.94
C THR A 55 23.12 18.41 -11.26
N SER A 56 22.15 19.15 -10.73
CA SER A 56 20.95 18.59 -10.13
C SER A 56 19.73 18.83 -11.01
N THR A 57 18.86 17.83 -11.13
CA THR A 57 17.51 17.99 -11.68
C THR A 57 16.53 17.17 -10.85
N SER A 58 15.25 17.58 -10.87
CA SER A 58 14.19 16.88 -10.14
C SER A 58 13.05 16.50 -11.07
N THR A 59 12.22 15.57 -10.63
CA THR A 59 10.98 15.19 -11.34
C THR A 59 10.05 16.37 -11.58
N LEU A 60 10.08 17.38 -10.69
CA LEU A 60 9.33 18.64 -10.85
C LEU A 60 9.87 19.55 -11.95
N GLY A 61 11.15 19.40 -12.30
CA GLY A 61 11.80 20.14 -13.37
C GLY A 61 11.68 19.50 -14.75
N LEU A 62 11.11 18.32 -14.86
CA LEU A 62 10.88 17.63 -16.12
C LEU A 62 9.66 18.19 -16.85
N THR A 63 9.60 17.93 -18.15
CA THR A 63 8.43 18.31 -18.97
C THR A 63 7.99 17.08 -19.78
N PRO A 64 6.83 16.49 -19.45
CA PRO A 64 5.95 16.83 -18.30
C PRO A 64 6.58 16.59 -16.92
N VAL A 65 6.02 17.20 -15.88
CA VAL A 65 6.37 16.90 -14.48
C VAL A 65 6.10 15.41 -14.22
N ASP A 66 7.03 14.75 -13.49
CA ASP A 66 7.04 13.30 -13.32
C ASP A 66 7.02 12.91 -11.82
N THR A 67 6.01 13.42 -11.10
CA THR A 67 5.76 13.06 -9.69
C THR A 67 5.30 11.61 -9.58
N GLN A 68 5.96 10.82 -8.75
CA GLN A 68 5.63 9.43 -8.51
C GLN A 68 4.61 9.27 -7.40
N THR A 69 3.77 8.23 -7.46
CA THR A 69 2.76 7.95 -6.43
C THR A 69 2.79 6.49 -6.03
N ALA A 70 3.03 6.24 -4.75
CA ALA A 70 2.90 4.93 -4.12
C ALA A 70 1.46 4.74 -3.61
N THR A 71 0.85 3.57 -3.87
CA THR A 71 -0.53 3.24 -3.49
C THR A 71 -0.57 1.92 -2.73
N ASN A 72 -1.25 1.90 -1.58
CA ASN A 72 -1.57 0.67 -0.86
C ASN A 72 -2.70 -0.07 -1.59
N ASN A 73 -2.39 -1.19 -2.21
CA ASN A 73 -3.37 -2.09 -2.85
C ASN A 73 -3.71 -3.30 -1.96
N GLY A 74 -3.18 -3.34 -0.75
CA GLY A 74 -3.51 -4.35 0.25
C GLY A 74 -4.87 -4.09 0.91
N ASN A 75 -5.21 -4.94 1.87
CA ASN A 75 -6.45 -4.82 2.64
C ASN A 75 -6.23 -4.41 4.10
N VAL A 76 -5.01 -4.01 4.44
CA VAL A 76 -4.60 -3.55 5.78
C VAL A 76 -3.85 -2.22 5.68
N THR A 77 -3.73 -1.53 6.81
CA THR A 77 -2.89 -0.32 6.90
C THR A 77 -1.42 -0.67 6.72
N GLU A 78 -0.72 0.06 5.87
CA GLU A 78 0.69 -0.15 5.53
C GLU A 78 1.54 1.08 5.82
N ASN A 79 2.82 0.83 6.06
CA ASN A 79 3.88 1.83 6.07
C ASN A 79 4.70 1.68 4.79
N PHE A 80 5.07 2.81 4.17
CA PHE A 80 5.91 2.81 2.98
C PHE A 80 7.33 3.21 3.34
N ASN A 81 8.28 2.41 2.90
CA ASN A 81 9.71 2.68 3.02
C ASN A 81 10.30 2.90 1.63
N ILE A 82 11.37 3.68 1.54
CA ILE A 82 12.05 4.02 0.30
C ILE A 82 13.56 3.85 0.45
N ARG A 83 14.22 3.40 -0.62
CA ARG A 83 15.70 3.32 -0.71
C ARG A 83 16.17 3.49 -2.14
N GLY A 84 17.42 3.89 -2.30
CA GLY A 84 18.11 3.91 -3.59
C GLY A 84 19.04 2.72 -3.78
N THR A 85 19.72 2.69 -4.92
CA THR A 85 20.75 1.69 -5.26
C THR A 85 21.96 2.39 -5.87
N ASN A 86 23.11 1.72 -5.90
CA ASN A 86 24.20 2.13 -6.78
C ASN A 86 23.82 1.90 -8.26
N SER A 87 24.42 2.63 -9.18
CA SER A 87 24.44 2.26 -10.59
C SER A 87 25.57 1.25 -10.87
N ALA A 88 25.74 0.91 -12.13
CA ALA A 88 26.85 0.04 -12.54
C ALA A 88 28.21 0.68 -12.24
N ASN A 89 28.33 2.01 -12.35
CA ASN A 89 29.61 2.72 -12.27
C ASN A 89 29.62 3.84 -11.22
N TRP A 90 28.48 4.25 -10.70
CA TRP A 90 28.39 5.28 -9.68
C TRP A 90 27.85 4.74 -8.37
N THR A 91 28.42 5.22 -7.27
CA THR A 91 27.93 4.90 -5.92
C THR A 91 26.98 5.97 -5.41
N LEU A 92 25.90 5.53 -4.79
CA LEU A 92 24.94 6.42 -4.12
C LEU A 92 25.55 6.96 -2.82
N GLN A 93 25.61 8.28 -2.68
CA GLN A 93 26.13 8.97 -1.51
C GLN A 93 25.24 10.14 -1.09
N ALA A 94 25.44 10.66 0.11
CA ALA A 94 24.75 11.84 0.60
C ALA A 94 25.26 13.15 -0.04
N ALA A 95 26.47 13.14 -0.59
CA ALA A 95 27.11 14.25 -1.31
C ALA A 95 27.73 13.73 -2.61
N ALA A 96 27.65 14.53 -3.68
CA ALA A 96 28.29 14.21 -4.94
C ALA A 96 29.82 14.27 -4.85
N GLY A 97 30.49 13.33 -5.51
CA GLY A 97 31.95 13.21 -5.51
C GLY A 97 32.44 12.55 -6.79
N ASN A 98 33.68 12.06 -6.78
CA ASN A 98 34.24 11.30 -7.89
C ASN A 98 33.54 9.94 -7.98
N GLU A 99 32.86 9.67 -9.11
CA GLU A 99 32.00 8.49 -9.35
C GLU A 99 30.94 8.30 -8.25
N GLN A 100 30.53 9.40 -7.59
CA GLN A 100 29.52 9.41 -6.54
C GLN A 100 28.38 10.35 -6.94
N TYR A 101 27.18 9.81 -6.96
CA TYR A 101 25.97 10.56 -7.27
C TYR A 101 25.08 10.67 -6.02
N VAL A 102 24.18 11.64 -6.03
CA VAL A 102 23.16 11.80 -4.99
C VAL A 102 21.79 11.57 -5.61
N HIS A 103 20.97 10.78 -4.97
CA HIS A 103 19.55 10.70 -5.27
C HIS A 103 18.77 11.05 -4.02
N LYS A 104 17.73 11.86 -4.14
CA LYS A 104 16.95 12.35 -3.02
C LYS A 104 15.47 12.17 -3.30
N PHE A 105 14.66 12.11 -2.23
CA PHE A 105 13.20 12.14 -2.34
C PHE A 105 12.61 13.29 -1.54
N SER A 106 11.41 13.73 -1.94
CA SER A 106 10.61 14.74 -1.27
C SER A 106 9.17 14.25 -1.18
N THR A 107 8.52 14.45 -0.04
CA THR A 107 7.09 14.16 0.19
C THR A 107 6.25 15.42 0.34
N ASN A 108 6.85 16.58 0.09
CA ASN A 108 6.23 17.90 0.27
C ASN A 108 6.34 18.80 -0.97
N GLY A 109 6.29 18.18 -2.18
CA GLY A 109 6.29 18.91 -3.45
C GLY A 109 7.62 19.64 -3.71
N GLY A 110 8.75 19.05 -3.32
CA GLY A 110 10.06 19.62 -3.56
C GLY A 110 10.50 20.73 -2.59
N ALA A 111 9.68 21.05 -1.57
CA ALA A 111 10.08 22.07 -0.57
C ALA A 111 11.30 21.65 0.23
N SER A 112 11.50 20.36 0.43
CA SER A 112 12.72 19.78 1.00
C SER A 112 12.99 18.41 0.40
N TYR A 113 14.27 18.05 0.30
CA TYR A 113 14.73 16.77 -0.23
C TYR A 113 15.62 16.04 0.77
N THR A 114 15.32 14.77 1.02
CA THR A 114 16.11 13.88 1.88
C THR A 114 16.96 12.95 1.01
N PRO A 115 18.28 12.83 1.22
CA PRO A 115 19.10 11.89 0.48
C PRO A 115 18.64 10.46 0.70
N LEU A 116 18.49 9.70 -0.40
CA LEU A 116 18.30 8.26 -0.36
C LEU A 116 19.57 7.57 0.13
N THR A 117 19.38 6.46 0.80
CA THR A 117 20.46 5.55 1.21
C THR A 117 20.21 4.15 0.64
N LEU A 118 21.15 3.24 0.79
CA LEU A 118 21.01 1.84 0.40
C LEU A 118 20.09 1.03 1.33
N VAL A 119 19.71 1.61 2.48
CA VAL A 119 18.80 0.99 3.45
C VAL A 119 17.45 1.72 3.44
N ASN A 120 16.41 1.02 3.85
CA ASN A 120 15.06 1.57 3.90
C ASN A 120 14.97 2.79 4.84
N GLN A 121 14.33 3.84 4.35
CA GLN A 121 13.96 5.06 5.05
C GLN A 121 12.45 5.21 5.00
N THR A 122 11.85 5.86 5.97
CA THR A 122 10.40 6.10 5.98
C THR A 122 10.00 7.05 4.84
N LEU A 123 9.11 6.59 3.96
CA LEU A 123 8.45 7.43 2.96
C LEU A 123 7.10 7.94 3.48
N ALA A 124 6.30 7.05 4.08
CA ALA A 124 5.02 7.37 4.70
C ALA A 124 4.62 6.31 5.73
N THR A 125 3.76 6.67 6.66
CA THR A 125 3.21 5.75 7.67
C THR A 125 1.69 5.76 7.66
N GLY A 126 1.08 4.65 8.11
CA GLY A 126 -0.35 4.58 8.37
C GLY A 126 -1.24 4.74 7.13
N LYS A 127 -0.82 4.26 5.96
CA LYS A 127 -1.62 4.31 4.75
C LYS A 127 -2.69 3.23 4.76
N ALA A 128 -3.94 3.64 4.91
CA ALA A 128 -5.10 2.74 4.82
C ALA A 128 -5.20 2.09 3.42
N PRO A 129 -5.96 1.02 3.24
CA PRO A 129 -6.26 0.47 1.92
C PRO A 129 -6.67 1.57 0.93
N LEU A 130 -6.11 1.56 -0.28
CA LEU A 130 -6.22 2.58 -1.33
C LEU A 130 -5.59 3.94 -0.98
N GLY A 131 -4.98 4.07 0.19
CA GLY A 131 -4.23 5.27 0.58
C GLY A 131 -2.99 5.46 -0.27
N THR A 132 -2.69 6.71 -0.63
CA THR A 132 -1.57 7.07 -1.52
C THR A 132 -0.54 7.93 -0.82
N GLN A 133 0.67 7.94 -1.36
CA GLN A 133 1.74 8.88 -1.05
C GLN A 133 2.43 9.31 -2.32
N SER A 134 2.28 10.56 -2.68
CA SER A 134 3.07 11.16 -3.77
C SER A 134 4.45 11.56 -3.28
N PHE A 135 5.43 11.42 -4.14
CA PHE A 135 6.81 11.82 -3.86
C PHE A 135 7.53 12.24 -5.13
N ASP A 136 8.43 13.17 -4.97
CA ASP A 136 9.30 13.68 -6.03
C ASP A 136 10.71 13.20 -5.80
N LEU A 137 11.45 13.02 -6.88
CA LEU A 137 12.83 12.60 -6.87
C LEU A 137 13.73 13.71 -7.39
N GLN A 138 14.96 13.76 -6.89
CA GLN A 138 16.01 14.65 -7.39
C GLN A 138 17.31 13.89 -7.52
N ILE A 139 17.94 13.95 -8.68
CA ILE A 139 19.27 13.40 -8.90
C ILE A 139 20.29 14.51 -8.98
N THR A 140 21.49 14.26 -8.46
CA THR A 140 22.69 15.10 -8.69
C THR A 140 23.78 14.20 -9.24
N THR A 141 24.29 14.51 -10.43
CA THR A 141 25.38 13.78 -11.07
C THR A 141 26.68 13.92 -10.30
N PRO A 142 27.64 12.98 -10.46
CA PRO A 142 28.97 13.08 -9.88
C PRO A 142 29.66 14.39 -10.20
N THR A 143 30.53 14.87 -9.31
CA THR A 143 31.37 16.05 -9.59
C THR A 143 32.42 15.77 -10.66
N VAL A 144 32.88 14.51 -10.72
CA VAL A 144 33.81 13.98 -11.72
C VAL A 144 33.38 12.56 -12.06
N THR A 145 33.40 12.20 -13.33
CA THR A 145 33.17 10.82 -13.80
C THR A 145 34.01 10.52 -15.02
N THR A 146 34.38 9.27 -15.17
CA THR A 146 34.98 8.71 -16.41
C THR A 146 33.95 7.91 -17.21
N PHE A 147 32.73 7.75 -16.70
CA PHE A 147 31.65 6.98 -17.31
C PHE A 147 30.58 7.90 -17.91
N PHE A 148 30.62 8.08 -19.23
CA PHE A 148 29.71 8.96 -19.97
C PHE A 148 28.57 8.21 -20.67
N THR A 149 28.43 6.91 -20.41
CA THR A 149 27.29 6.11 -20.86
C THR A 149 26.11 6.30 -19.91
N GLN A 150 24.90 6.00 -20.40
CA GLN A 150 23.69 6.04 -19.57
C GLN A 150 23.85 5.18 -18.29
N GLN A 151 23.54 5.76 -17.16
CA GLN A 151 23.51 5.08 -15.87
C GLN A 151 22.05 4.86 -15.48
N SER A 152 21.73 3.64 -15.04
CA SER A 152 20.43 3.29 -14.50
C SER A 152 20.54 3.00 -13.02
N VAL A 153 19.59 3.51 -12.25
CA VAL A 153 19.46 3.30 -10.80
C VAL A 153 18.03 2.95 -10.47
N ASN A 154 17.84 2.17 -9.41
CA ASN A 154 16.51 1.87 -8.93
C ASN A 154 16.23 2.64 -7.63
N VAL A 155 15.04 3.21 -7.55
CA VAL A 155 14.42 3.64 -6.30
C VAL A 155 13.36 2.60 -5.96
N THR A 156 13.54 1.93 -4.83
CA THR A 156 12.62 0.88 -4.38
C THR A 156 11.72 1.45 -3.29
N VAL A 157 10.41 1.33 -3.48
CA VAL A 157 9.43 1.55 -2.42
C VAL A 157 8.96 0.18 -1.93
N GLN A 158 8.89 0.01 -0.61
CA GLN A 158 8.48 -1.23 0.03
C GLN A 158 7.36 -0.97 1.03
N ALA A 159 6.29 -1.74 0.95
CA ALA A 159 5.25 -1.75 1.97
C ALA A 159 5.61 -2.71 3.11
N THR A 160 5.27 -2.28 4.32
CA THR A 160 5.34 -3.09 5.55
C THR A 160 4.12 -2.79 6.42
N GLN A 161 3.87 -3.64 7.40
CA GLN A 161 2.83 -3.42 8.41
C GLN A 161 3.45 -2.90 9.70
#